data_f2f96bcd49e2725b6c2a53a5c8b735dc
#
_entry.id   f2f96bcd49e2725b6c2a53a5c8b735dc
#
_cell.length_a   1.000
_cell.length_b   1.000
_cell.length_c   1.000
_cell.angle_alpha   90.00
_cell.angle_beta   90.00
_cell.angle_gamma   90.00
#
_symmetry.space_group_name_H-M   'P 1'
#
loop_
_entity.id
_entity.type
_entity.pdbx_description
1 polymer ?
#
loop_
_entity_poly.entity_id
_entity_poly.type
_entity_poly.pdbx_seq_one_letter_code
_entity_poly.pdbx_strand_id
1 'polypeptide(L)'
;MNLKTKRKIIEILAAERPNPKSELNFKTPFELLIAVMLSAQATDKSVNIATNDLFKAADTPSAMLALGVDGLEPFIRTIGLFHNKARHIIDACQVLVRDFNSSVPDSFEDLVSLPGV
;
A
#
# COMPACT_ATOMS: atom_id res chain seq x y z
N MET A 1 12.15 2.39 1.71
CA MET A 1 12.09 2.14 0.26
C MET A 1 13.20 2.93 -0.44
N ASN A 2 13.70 2.41 -1.56
CA ASN A 2 14.71 3.12 -2.32
C ASN A 2 14.06 4.14 -3.27
N LEU A 3 14.89 4.99 -3.87
CA LEU A 3 14.42 6.05 -4.75
C LEU A 3 13.67 5.50 -5.98
N LYS A 4 14.12 4.37 -6.53
CA LYS A 4 13.48 3.75 -7.68
C LYS A 4 12.05 3.34 -7.38
N THR A 5 11.83 2.73 -6.22
CA THR A 5 10.48 2.32 -5.79
C THR A 5 9.58 3.53 -5.56
N LYS A 6 10.12 4.59 -4.96
CA LYS A 6 9.36 5.83 -4.74
C LYS A 6 8.94 6.48 -6.05
N ARG A 7 9.82 6.51 -7.04
CA ARG A 7 9.49 7.02 -8.37
C ARG A 7 8.40 6.19 -9.04
N LYS A 8 8.46 4.87 -8.89
CA LYS A 8 7.46 3.97 -9.47
C LYS A 8 6.07 4.29 -8.90
N ILE A 9 5.96 4.51 -7.61
CA ILE A 9 4.69 4.88 -6.97
C ILE A 9 4.16 6.19 -7.57
N ILE A 10 5.01 7.21 -7.66
CA ILE A 10 4.63 8.51 -8.19
C ILE A 10 4.16 8.39 -9.64
N GLU A 11 4.91 7.68 -10.48
CA GLU A 11 4.56 7.53 -11.89
C GLU A 11 3.21 6.85 -12.06
N ILE A 12 2.94 5.80 -11.29
CA ILE A 12 1.68 5.08 -11.38
C ILE A 12 0.52 5.97 -10.92
N LEU A 13 0.68 6.65 -9.78
CA LEU A 13 -0.38 7.51 -9.25
C LEU A 13 -0.63 8.73 -10.14
N ALA A 14 0.44 9.35 -10.65
CA ALA A 14 0.33 10.53 -11.51
C ALA A 14 -0.32 10.21 -12.85
N ALA A 15 -0.05 9.02 -13.39
CA ALA A 15 -0.63 8.57 -14.65
C ALA A 15 -2.10 8.15 -14.52
N GLU A 16 -2.60 7.98 -13.30
CA GLU A 16 -3.95 7.48 -13.00
C GLU A 16 -4.27 6.17 -13.70
N ARG A 17 -3.24 5.42 -14.04
CA ARG A 17 -3.38 4.12 -14.70
C ARG A 17 -2.17 3.27 -14.38
N PRO A 18 -2.34 1.94 -14.31
CA PRO A 18 -1.21 1.06 -14.06
C PRO A 18 -0.24 1.09 -15.24
N ASN A 19 1.02 0.87 -14.94
CA ASN A 19 2.01 0.61 -15.97
C ASN A 19 1.55 -0.61 -16.79
N PRO A 20 1.64 -0.58 -18.14
CA PRO A 20 1.22 -1.73 -18.96
C PRO A 20 1.87 -3.06 -18.57
N LYS A 21 3.03 -3.00 -17.90
CA LYS A 21 3.73 -4.19 -17.42
C LYS A 21 3.36 -4.57 -16.00
N SER A 22 2.58 -3.73 -15.32
CA SER A 22 2.15 -4.01 -13.95
C SER A 22 0.86 -4.82 -13.98
N GLU A 23 0.82 -5.89 -13.20
CA GLU A 23 -0.37 -6.73 -13.05
C GLU A 23 -1.08 -6.51 -11.72
N LEU A 24 -0.69 -5.47 -10.98
CA LEU A 24 -1.31 -5.17 -9.69
C LEU A 24 -2.76 -4.72 -9.87
N ASN A 25 -3.66 -5.29 -9.06
CA ASN A 25 -5.08 -4.97 -9.06
C ASN A 25 -5.37 -3.90 -8.00
N PHE A 26 -6.06 -2.84 -8.40
CA PHE A 26 -6.47 -1.79 -7.48
C PHE A 26 -7.66 -1.02 -8.05
N LYS A 27 -8.46 -0.42 -7.16
CA LYS A 27 -9.62 0.40 -7.53
C LYS A 27 -9.43 1.87 -7.13
N THR A 28 -8.60 2.13 -6.13
CA THR A 28 -8.39 3.47 -5.58
C THR A 28 -6.91 3.74 -5.43
N PRO A 29 -6.50 5.03 -5.32
CA PRO A 29 -5.11 5.36 -5.02
C PRO A 29 -4.60 4.70 -3.73
N PHE A 30 -5.46 4.57 -2.71
CA PHE A 30 -5.08 3.89 -1.47
C PHE A 30 -4.77 2.42 -1.71
N GLU A 31 -5.63 1.70 -2.46
CA GLU A 31 -5.37 0.30 -2.79
C GLU A 31 -4.06 0.14 -3.55
N LEU A 32 -3.79 1.04 -4.51
CA LEU A 32 -2.53 1.01 -5.24
C LEU A 32 -1.34 1.22 -4.31
N LEU A 33 -1.42 2.17 -3.39
CA LEU A 33 -0.35 2.44 -2.43
C LEU A 33 -0.04 1.17 -1.61
N ILE A 34 -1.06 0.53 -1.07
CA ILE A 34 -0.89 -0.69 -0.27
C ILE A 34 -0.29 -1.81 -1.12
N ALA A 35 -0.81 -2.01 -2.34
CA ALA A 35 -0.31 -3.05 -3.24
C ALA A 35 1.17 -2.83 -3.56
N VAL A 36 1.58 -1.59 -3.81
CA VAL A 36 2.98 -1.27 -4.10
C VAL A 36 3.86 -1.48 -2.86
N MET A 37 3.38 -1.10 -1.67
CA MET A 37 4.12 -1.35 -0.43
C MET A 37 4.34 -2.85 -0.20
N LEU A 38 3.37 -3.68 -0.57
CA LEU A 38 3.49 -5.14 -0.45
C LEU A 38 4.38 -5.74 -1.54
N SER A 39 4.51 -5.08 -2.69
CA SER A 39 5.17 -5.66 -3.86
C SER A 39 6.71 -5.66 -3.77
N ALA A 40 7.30 -4.98 -2.80
CA ALA A 40 8.75 -5.00 -2.63
C ALA A 40 9.20 -6.44 -2.33
N GLN A 41 10.04 -7.00 -3.20
CA GLN A 41 10.53 -8.38 -3.10
C GLN A 41 9.41 -9.45 -3.13
N ALA A 42 8.28 -9.12 -3.75
CA ALA A 42 7.17 -10.05 -3.95
C ALA A 42 6.65 -9.93 -5.38
N THR A 43 6.03 -11.01 -5.89
CA THR A 43 5.47 -11.00 -7.24
C THR A 43 4.11 -10.29 -7.23
N ASP A 44 3.72 -9.73 -8.38
CA ASP A 44 2.39 -9.13 -8.52
C ASP A 44 1.29 -10.17 -8.26
N LYS A 45 1.50 -11.42 -8.70
CA LYS A 45 0.54 -12.50 -8.47
C LYS A 45 0.31 -12.75 -6.98
N SER A 46 1.39 -12.85 -6.19
CA SER A 46 1.25 -13.09 -4.75
C SER A 46 0.60 -11.89 -4.04
N VAL A 47 0.92 -10.67 -4.46
CA VAL A 47 0.30 -9.46 -3.92
C VAL A 47 -1.20 -9.45 -4.24
N ASN A 48 -1.58 -9.73 -5.48
CA ASN A 48 -2.99 -9.74 -5.88
C ASN A 48 -3.81 -10.78 -5.10
N ILE A 49 -3.25 -11.95 -4.85
CA ILE A 49 -3.91 -12.99 -4.05
C ILE A 49 -4.16 -12.46 -2.63
N ALA A 50 -3.14 -11.85 -2.02
CA ALA A 50 -3.26 -11.31 -0.67
C ALA A 50 -4.26 -10.16 -0.60
N THR A 51 -4.18 -9.20 -1.54
CA THR A 51 -5.03 -8.01 -1.52
C THR A 51 -6.47 -8.28 -1.91
N ASN A 52 -6.73 -9.34 -2.67
CA ASN A 52 -8.09 -9.71 -3.03
C ASN A 52 -8.98 -9.87 -1.79
N ASP A 53 -8.48 -10.56 -0.79
CA ASP A 53 -9.21 -10.75 0.47
C ASP A 53 -9.07 -9.54 1.39
N LEU A 54 -7.88 -8.96 1.45
CA LEU A 54 -7.60 -7.81 2.32
C LEU A 54 -8.51 -6.62 1.99
N PHE A 55 -8.66 -6.28 0.72
CA PHE A 55 -9.44 -5.11 0.34
C PHE A 55 -10.95 -5.32 0.50
N LYS A 56 -11.41 -6.56 0.62
CA LYS A 56 -12.79 -6.85 1.02
C LYS A 56 -13.02 -6.54 2.48
N ALA A 57 -11.99 -6.71 3.31
CA ALA A 57 -12.06 -6.46 4.74
C ALA A 57 -11.75 -5.01 5.07
N ALA A 58 -10.78 -4.40 4.37
CA ALA A 58 -10.32 -3.04 4.65
C ALA A 58 -9.74 -2.41 3.39
N ASP A 59 -10.43 -1.43 2.83
CA ASP A 59 -9.99 -0.72 1.62
C ASP A 59 -9.83 0.79 1.82
N THR A 60 -9.83 1.24 3.07
CA THR A 60 -9.60 2.64 3.44
C THR A 60 -8.57 2.69 4.58
N PRO A 61 -7.89 3.85 4.75
CA PRO A 61 -6.95 3.99 5.87
C PRO A 61 -7.59 3.71 7.23
N SER A 62 -8.80 4.20 7.47
CA SER A 62 -9.50 3.98 8.75
C SER A 62 -9.85 2.51 8.96
N ALA A 63 -10.33 1.82 7.92
CA ALA A 63 -10.64 0.40 8.01
C ALA A 63 -9.38 -0.43 8.27
N MET A 64 -8.28 -0.05 7.62
CA MET A 64 -6.99 -0.73 7.81
C MET A 64 -6.49 -0.56 9.25
N LEU A 65 -6.65 0.64 9.83
CA LEU A 65 -6.29 0.90 11.22
C LEU A 65 -7.15 0.07 12.18
N ALA A 66 -8.42 -0.14 11.83
CA ALA A 66 -9.31 -0.97 12.64
C ALA A 66 -8.86 -2.42 12.71
N LEU A 67 -8.23 -2.94 11.63
CA LEU A 67 -7.61 -4.27 11.65
C LEU A 67 -6.40 -4.28 12.59
N GLY A 68 -5.60 -3.23 12.56
CA GLY A 68 -4.32 -3.18 13.25
C GLY A 68 -3.30 -4.13 12.63
N VAL A 69 -2.10 -4.15 13.19
CA VAL A 69 -1.03 -5.04 12.72
C VAL A 69 -1.46 -6.51 12.83
N ASP A 70 -2.04 -6.89 13.97
CA ASP A 70 -2.44 -8.27 14.21
C ASP A 70 -3.55 -8.75 13.28
N GLY A 71 -4.49 -7.86 12.93
CA GLY A 71 -5.58 -8.20 12.01
C GLY A 71 -5.12 -8.20 10.54
N LEU A 72 -4.10 -7.42 10.22
CA LEU A 72 -3.56 -7.31 8.87
C LEU A 72 -2.65 -8.50 8.51
N GLU A 73 -1.81 -8.93 9.43
CA GLU A 73 -0.81 -9.97 9.17
C GLU A 73 -1.36 -11.25 8.55
N PRO A 74 -2.52 -11.79 9.00
CA PRO A 74 -3.07 -13.01 8.38
C PRO A 74 -3.32 -12.89 6.88
N PHE A 75 -3.68 -11.69 6.40
CA PHE A 75 -3.95 -11.48 4.98
C PHE A 75 -2.69 -11.45 4.12
N ILE A 76 -1.55 -11.09 4.70
CA ILE A 76 -0.31 -10.91 3.95
C ILE A 76 0.78 -11.90 4.37
N ARG A 77 0.42 -12.95 5.08
CA ARG A 77 1.37 -13.92 5.64
C ARG A 77 2.26 -14.59 4.59
N THR A 78 1.75 -14.73 3.36
CA THR A 78 2.52 -15.32 2.25
C THR A 78 3.48 -14.34 1.60
N ILE A 79 3.43 -13.07 1.98
CA ILE A 79 4.31 -12.02 1.44
C ILE A 79 5.59 -11.98 2.27
N GLY A 80 6.75 -11.94 1.60
CA GLY A 80 8.04 -11.82 2.30
C GLY A 80 8.08 -10.55 3.16
N LEU A 81 8.69 -10.67 4.33
CA LEU A 81 8.83 -9.55 5.28
C LEU A 81 7.49 -9.00 5.77
N PHE A 82 6.47 -9.86 5.86
CA PHE A 82 5.12 -9.42 6.15
C PHE A 82 4.96 -8.73 7.51
N HIS A 83 5.75 -9.10 8.52
CA HIS A 83 5.70 -8.41 9.81
C HIS A 83 6.07 -6.93 9.68
N ASN A 84 7.18 -6.64 8.98
CA ASN A 84 7.61 -5.26 8.77
C ASN A 84 6.66 -4.50 7.86
N LYS A 85 6.17 -5.16 6.80
CA LYS A 85 5.22 -4.56 5.88
C LYS A 85 3.92 -4.21 6.57
N ALA A 86 3.39 -5.09 7.41
CA ALA A 86 2.18 -4.82 8.18
C ALA A 86 2.35 -3.59 9.08
N ARG A 87 3.46 -3.50 9.78
CA ARG A 87 3.75 -2.36 10.65
C ARG A 87 3.82 -1.06 9.84
N HIS A 88 4.55 -1.08 8.71
CA HIS A 88 4.68 0.11 7.86
C HIS A 88 3.35 0.54 7.29
N ILE A 89 2.49 -0.40 6.88
CA ILE A 89 1.16 -0.10 6.36
C ILE A 89 0.31 0.59 7.44
N ILE A 90 0.29 0.05 8.65
CA ILE A 90 -0.48 0.64 9.73
C ILE A 90 0.06 2.02 10.09
N ASP A 91 1.38 2.18 10.16
CA ASP A 91 1.99 3.48 10.43
C ASP A 91 1.65 4.50 9.34
N ALA A 92 1.70 4.08 8.08
CA ALA A 92 1.32 4.95 6.96
C ALA A 92 -0.16 5.34 7.04
N CYS A 93 -1.03 4.41 7.39
CA CYS A 93 -2.46 4.71 7.54
C CYS A 93 -2.72 5.71 8.67
N GLN A 94 -1.97 5.63 9.77
CA GLN A 94 -2.08 6.61 10.85
C GLN A 94 -1.74 8.01 10.35
N VAL A 95 -0.68 8.15 9.56
CA VAL A 95 -0.29 9.44 8.98
C VAL A 95 -1.34 9.93 8.00
N LEU A 96 -1.88 9.05 7.15
CA LEU A 96 -2.92 9.43 6.20
C LEU A 96 -4.17 9.97 6.90
N VAL A 97 -4.60 9.32 7.96
CA VAL A 97 -5.78 9.75 8.71
C VAL A 97 -5.51 11.06 9.44
N ARG A 98 -4.34 11.17 10.08
CA ARG A 98 -3.98 12.33 10.90
C ARG A 98 -3.68 13.57 10.07
N ASP A 99 -2.88 13.41 9.00
CA ASP A 99 -2.27 14.55 8.29
C ASP A 99 -2.83 14.79 6.89
N PHE A 100 -3.50 13.82 6.29
CA PHE A 100 -3.95 13.90 4.89
C PHE A 100 -5.45 13.62 4.72
N ASN A 101 -6.21 13.71 5.81
CA ASN A 101 -7.66 13.57 5.79
C ASN A 101 -8.10 12.23 5.17
N SER A 102 -7.37 11.16 5.43
CA SER A 102 -7.61 9.81 4.92
C SER A 102 -7.47 9.67 3.40
N SER A 103 -6.79 10.62 2.75
CA SER A 103 -6.53 10.58 1.32
C SER A 103 -5.06 10.37 1.05
N VAL A 104 -4.73 9.73 -0.09
CA VAL A 104 -3.35 9.57 -0.52
C VAL A 104 -2.87 10.90 -1.10
N PRO A 105 -1.72 11.45 -0.64
CA PRO A 105 -1.24 12.74 -1.15
C PRO A 105 -0.79 12.65 -2.60
N ASP A 106 -0.95 13.76 -3.33
CA ASP A 106 -0.55 13.86 -4.74
C ASP A 106 0.92 14.22 -4.91
N SER A 107 1.51 14.91 -3.93
CA SER A 107 2.87 15.39 -4.08
C SER A 107 3.88 14.28 -3.75
N PHE A 108 4.98 14.27 -4.51
CA PHE A 108 6.07 13.32 -4.30
C PHE A 108 6.63 13.43 -2.88
N GLU A 109 6.82 14.66 -2.40
CA GLU A 109 7.39 14.89 -1.07
C GLU A 109 6.51 14.31 0.02
N ASP A 110 5.20 14.52 -0.07
CA ASP A 110 4.27 13.99 0.93
C ASP A 110 4.17 12.47 0.86
N LEU A 111 4.16 11.90 -0.36
CA LEU A 111 4.13 10.45 -0.52
C LEU A 111 5.34 9.77 0.11
N VAL A 112 6.54 10.29 -0.16
CA VAL A 112 7.76 9.67 0.35
C VAL A 112 7.96 9.91 1.84
N SER A 113 7.19 10.83 2.44
CA SER A 113 7.22 11.04 3.89
C SER A 113 6.46 9.95 4.65
N LEU A 114 5.64 9.17 3.98
CA LEU A 114 4.87 8.11 4.62
C LEU A 114 5.78 6.97 5.08
N PRO A 115 5.53 6.40 6.27
CA PRO A 115 6.32 5.26 6.75
C PRO A 115 6.30 4.10 5.74
N GLY A 116 7.48 3.54 5.46
CA GLY A 116 7.61 2.40 4.56
C GLY A 116 7.49 2.70 3.07
N VAL A 117 7.31 3.96 2.72
CA VAL A 117 7.23 4.36 1.30
C VAL A 117 8.54 4.95 0.82
#